data_068ca38a8fd5a12201cb30e9b18cac63
#
_entry.id   068ca38a8fd5a12201cb30e9b18cac63
#
_cell.length_a   1.000
_cell.length_b   1.000
_cell.length_c   1.000
_cell.angle_alpha   90.00
_cell.angle_beta   90.00
_cell.angle_gamma   90.00
#
_symmetry.space_group_name_H-M   'P 1'
#
loop_
_entity.id
_entity.type
_entity.pdbx_description
1 polymer ?
#
loop_
_entity_poly.entity_id
_entity_poly.type
_entity_poly.pdbx_seq_one_letter_code
_entity_poly.pdbx_strand_id
1 'polypeptide(L)'
;MKYMTAKYFFYSGLLMLVSAAGNASAGTASAFTGTASASVRDTISLDRGWQFHRGDVSDVNMLKNLQANDEVVNLPHDFLIGQDWVAPDASERPDNSDAGSNVRSRLSPRGFKEMGIGWYRYELTPKAEWKGKRILLDFQGIMLVGDVYLNGKRIGGTDYGYLGFDVDVSKLLKFGEVNEIAVKADTRNPNNSRWFTGAGLYRDVNLIVTDKDLYFPRHPLFIRTVNNQEVKIRANIFNQQKKVKAA
;
A
#
# COMPACT_ATOMS: atom_id res chain seq x y z
N MET A 1 -8.63 14.19 -18.84
CA MET A 1 -9.21 13.13 -18.01
C MET A 1 -10.58 12.80 -18.58
N LYS A 2 -10.79 11.62 -19.15
CA LYS A 2 -12.09 11.22 -19.71
C LYS A 2 -12.81 10.31 -18.71
N TYR A 3 -14.07 10.63 -18.43
CA TYR A 3 -14.93 9.85 -17.53
C TYR A 3 -15.81 8.92 -18.35
N MET A 4 -15.93 7.69 -17.93
CA MET A 4 -16.86 6.71 -18.50
C MET A 4 -17.91 6.38 -17.45
N THR A 5 -19.17 6.53 -17.78
CA THR A 5 -20.31 6.24 -16.88
C THR A 5 -21.05 5.03 -17.41
N ALA A 6 -21.16 3.98 -16.63
CA ALA A 6 -21.98 2.81 -16.94
C ALA A 6 -23.16 2.73 -15.96
N LYS A 7 -24.35 2.39 -16.47
CA LYS A 7 -25.56 2.10 -15.67
C LYS A 7 -25.81 0.60 -15.65
N TYR A 8 -26.03 0.03 -14.49
CA TYR A 8 -26.36 -1.37 -14.31
C TYR A 8 -27.75 -1.50 -13.70
N PHE A 9 -28.55 -2.42 -14.22
CA PHE A 9 -29.84 -2.82 -13.67
C PHE A 9 -29.72 -4.22 -13.08
N PHE A 10 -30.07 -4.38 -11.81
CA PHE A 10 -30.15 -5.69 -11.17
C PHE A 10 -31.56 -6.23 -11.33
N TYR A 11 -31.68 -7.38 -11.99
CA TYR A 11 -32.86 -8.24 -11.93
C TYR A 11 -32.48 -9.50 -11.14
N SER A 12 -33.40 -9.95 -10.30
CA SER A 12 -33.17 -11.07 -9.39
C SER A 12 -32.68 -12.32 -10.15
N GLY A 13 -31.39 -12.63 -10.01
CA GLY A 13 -30.82 -13.91 -10.41
C GLY A 13 -29.87 -13.91 -11.60
N LEU A 14 -29.59 -12.78 -12.29
CA LEU A 14 -28.67 -12.80 -13.43
C LEU A 14 -27.88 -11.49 -13.54
N LEU A 15 -26.54 -11.60 -13.49
CA LEU A 15 -25.62 -10.48 -13.71
C LEU A 15 -25.45 -10.28 -15.23
N MET A 16 -26.09 -9.28 -15.81
CA MET A 16 -25.81 -8.89 -17.21
C MET A 16 -24.91 -7.68 -17.26
N LEU A 17 -23.75 -7.83 -17.89
CA LEU A 17 -22.90 -6.72 -18.30
C LEU A 17 -23.48 -6.10 -19.58
N VAL A 18 -23.95 -4.87 -19.51
CA VAL A 18 -24.38 -4.11 -20.70
C VAL A 18 -23.34 -3.04 -20.98
N SER A 19 -22.69 -3.12 -22.14
CA SER A 19 -21.82 -2.07 -22.63
C SER A 19 -22.65 -0.92 -23.19
N ALA A 20 -22.46 0.31 -22.69
CA ALA A 20 -23.19 1.47 -23.14
C ALA A 20 -22.54 2.10 -24.36
N ALA A 21 -23.11 1.86 -25.52
CA ALA A 21 -23.03 2.76 -26.66
C ALA A 21 -24.39 2.71 -27.39
N GLY A 22 -25.09 3.85 -27.36
CA GLY A 22 -26.22 4.20 -28.18
C GLY A 22 -27.26 3.11 -28.57
N ASN A 23 -28.52 3.35 -28.23
CA ASN A 23 -29.71 2.61 -28.66
C ASN A 23 -29.58 1.07 -28.70
N ALA A 24 -29.92 0.42 -27.59
CA ALA A 24 -29.93 -1.04 -27.50
C ALA A 24 -31.29 -1.58 -27.95
N SER A 25 -31.33 -2.27 -29.07
CA SER A 25 -32.26 -3.34 -29.34
C SER A 25 -31.81 -4.61 -28.63
N ALA A 26 -32.71 -5.39 -28.10
CA ALA A 26 -32.42 -6.65 -27.41
C ALA A 26 -31.66 -7.61 -28.32
N GLY A 27 -30.35 -7.77 -28.09
CA GLY A 27 -29.51 -8.71 -28.78
C GLY A 27 -29.13 -9.86 -27.85
N THR A 28 -29.15 -11.07 -28.34
CA THR A 28 -28.76 -12.32 -27.71
C THR A 28 -27.34 -12.23 -27.14
N ALA A 29 -27.17 -12.61 -25.85
CA ALA A 29 -25.86 -12.70 -25.22
C ALA A 29 -24.96 -13.70 -25.97
N SER A 30 -23.96 -13.21 -26.67
CA SER A 30 -22.88 -14.01 -27.21
C SER A 30 -21.88 -14.31 -26.09
N ALA A 31 -21.61 -15.58 -25.81
CA ALA A 31 -20.58 -15.98 -24.89
C ALA A 31 -19.21 -15.50 -25.43
N PHE A 32 -18.56 -14.60 -24.71
CA PHE A 32 -17.24 -14.10 -25.05
C PHE A 32 -16.20 -15.17 -24.72
N THR A 33 -15.85 -16.01 -25.72
CA THR A 33 -14.67 -16.86 -25.64
C THR A 33 -13.42 -16.03 -25.97
N GLY A 34 -13.07 -15.15 -25.03
CA GLY A 34 -11.82 -14.38 -25.13
C GLY A 34 -10.65 -15.30 -24.85
N THR A 35 -9.74 -15.46 -25.81
CA THR A 35 -8.36 -15.86 -25.55
C THR A 35 -7.83 -15.04 -24.39
N ALA A 36 -7.15 -15.68 -23.42
CA ALA A 36 -6.60 -15.04 -22.25
C ALA A 36 -5.81 -13.79 -22.69
N SER A 37 -6.43 -12.62 -22.56
CA SER A 37 -5.77 -11.35 -22.78
C SER A 37 -4.66 -11.25 -21.74
N ALA A 38 -3.45 -10.91 -22.17
CA ALA A 38 -2.37 -10.58 -21.25
C ALA A 38 -2.90 -9.62 -20.20
N SER A 39 -2.68 -9.93 -18.92
CA SER A 39 -3.19 -9.14 -17.80
C SER A 39 -2.84 -7.67 -18.01
N VAL A 40 -3.85 -6.82 -18.04
CA VAL A 40 -3.68 -5.36 -18.17
C VAL A 40 -3.01 -4.78 -16.92
N ARG A 41 -3.07 -5.52 -15.82
CA ARG A 41 -2.47 -5.19 -14.53
C ARG A 41 -2.05 -6.46 -13.82
N ASP A 42 -0.77 -6.58 -13.56
CA ASP A 42 -0.24 -7.62 -12.68
C ASP A 42 -0.01 -7.04 -11.30
N THR A 43 -0.49 -7.73 -10.27
CA THR A 43 -0.25 -7.40 -8.87
C THR A 43 0.53 -8.55 -8.26
N ILE A 44 1.73 -8.26 -7.82
CA ILE A 44 2.69 -9.25 -7.31
C ILE A 44 2.92 -8.92 -5.84
N SER A 45 2.60 -9.85 -4.94
CA SER A 45 2.89 -9.69 -3.51
C SER A 45 4.39 -9.71 -3.26
N LEU A 46 4.85 -8.77 -2.45
CA LEU A 46 6.21 -8.71 -1.92
C LEU A 46 6.25 -9.03 -0.43
N ASP A 47 5.24 -9.71 0.12
CA ASP A 47 5.06 -9.87 1.57
C ASP A 47 6.03 -10.86 2.23
N ARG A 48 6.86 -11.57 1.46
CA ARG A 48 7.73 -12.63 2.00
C ARG A 48 9.21 -12.28 1.89
N GLY A 49 9.95 -12.59 2.98
CA GLY A 49 11.40 -12.55 2.94
C GLY A 49 12.02 -11.16 3.12
N TRP A 50 11.35 -10.29 3.85
CA TRP A 50 11.94 -9.02 4.27
C TRP A 50 12.98 -9.25 5.36
N GLN A 51 14.11 -8.58 5.27
CA GLN A 51 15.06 -8.47 6.36
C GLN A 51 14.66 -7.29 7.23
N PHE A 52 14.51 -7.53 8.53
CA PHE A 52 14.07 -6.54 9.50
C PHE A 52 15.19 -6.23 10.48
N HIS A 53 15.45 -4.95 10.69
CA HIS A 53 16.38 -4.43 11.67
C HIS A 53 15.66 -3.49 12.65
N ARG A 54 15.79 -3.76 13.94
CA ARG A 54 15.28 -2.92 15.01
C ARG A 54 16.31 -1.87 15.41
N GLY A 55 15.97 -0.61 15.32
CA GLY A 55 16.83 0.53 15.66
C GLY A 55 16.93 1.53 14.53
N ASP A 56 17.60 2.66 14.79
CA ASP A 56 17.88 3.64 13.75
C ASP A 56 19.28 3.41 13.15
N VAL A 57 19.42 3.75 11.90
CA VAL A 57 20.71 3.79 11.22
C VAL A 57 20.97 5.20 10.71
N SER A 58 22.22 5.65 10.80
CA SER A 58 22.59 6.99 10.35
C SER A 58 22.55 7.15 8.83
N ASP A 59 22.72 6.04 8.09
CA ASP A 59 22.65 5.98 6.63
C ASP A 59 21.99 4.66 6.21
N VAL A 60 21.03 4.75 5.31
CA VAL A 60 20.31 3.59 4.75
C VAL A 60 21.26 2.58 4.10
N ASN A 61 22.38 3.02 3.55
CA ASN A 61 23.38 2.12 2.96
C ASN A 61 24.08 1.23 4.00
N MET A 62 24.02 1.59 5.28
CA MET A 62 24.56 0.78 6.36
C MET A 62 23.74 -0.49 6.61
N LEU A 63 22.47 -0.52 6.19
CA LEU A 63 21.60 -1.69 6.35
C LEU A 63 22.21 -2.96 5.72
N LYS A 64 22.97 -2.82 4.66
CA LYS A 64 23.69 -3.95 4.01
C LYS A 64 24.69 -4.64 4.94
N ASN A 65 25.24 -3.90 5.89
CA ASN A 65 26.28 -4.37 6.80
C ASN A 65 25.71 -4.90 8.13
N LEU A 66 24.40 -4.74 8.36
CA LEU A 66 23.75 -5.11 9.62
C LEU A 66 23.21 -6.55 9.63
N GLN A 67 23.46 -7.34 8.61
CA GLN A 67 22.91 -8.69 8.39
C GLN A 67 23.08 -9.67 9.56
N ALA A 68 24.05 -9.47 10.43
CA ALA A 68 24.31 -10.38 11.55
C ALA A 68 23.21 -10.35 12.64
N ASN A 69 22.39 -9.29 12.69
CA ASN A 69 21.32 -9.10 13.68
C ASN A 69 19.94 -8.91 13.05
N ASP A 70 19.83 -9.14 11.73
CA ASP A 70 18.58 -8.95 11.03
C ASP A 70 17.72 -10.21 11.12
N GLU A 71 16.44 -10.01 11.38
CA GLU A 71 15.43 -11.06 11.36
C GLU A 71 14.78 -11.13 9.99
N VAL A 72 14.52 -12.34 9.48
CA VAL A 72 13.72 -12.52 8.26
C VAL A 72 12.25 -12.59 8.65
N VAL A 73 11.48 -11.64 8.15
CA VAL A 73 10.06 -11.50 8.47
C VAL A 73 9.18 -11.57 7.21
N ASN A 74 7.93 -11.92 7.41
CA ASN A 74 6.89 -11.81 6.40
C ASN A 74 5.89 -10.73 6.82
N LEU A 75 5.30 -10.06 5.83
CA LEU A 75 4.26 -9.07 6.06
C LEU A 75 2.88 -9.75 6.13
N PRO A 76 1.94 -9.19 6.88
CA PRO A 76 2.07 -8.03 7.78
C PRO A 76 3.01 -8.28 8.95
N HIS A 77 3.83 -7.29 9.31
CA HIS A 77 4.75 -7.37 10.43
C HIS A 77 4.61 -6.16 11.36
N ASP A 78 4.29 -6.43 12.61
CA ASP A 78 4.26 -5.46 13.70
C ASP A 78 5.38 -5.77 14.70
N PHE A 79 6.43 -4.97 14.68
CA PHE A 79 7.60 -5.23 15.51
C PHE A 79 7.40 -4.94 17.00
N LEU A 80 6.21 -4.50 17.42
CA LEU A 80 5.89 -4.31 18.84
C LEU A 80 5.32 -5.59 19.48
N ILE A 81 4.72 -6.48 18.69
CA ILE A 81 4.01 -7.64 19.24
C ILE A 81 4.93 -8.55 20.05
N GLY A 82 6.10 -8.87 19.53
CA GLY A 82 7.07 -9.77 20.17
C GLY A 82 7.93 -9.15 21.26
N GLN A 83 7.79 -7.84 21.55
CA GLN A 83 8.63 -7.16 22.54
C GLN A 83 8.13 -7.36 23.97
N ASP A 84 9.05 -7.23 24.93
CA ASP A 84 8.71 -7.19 26.34
C ASP A 84 7.90 -5.94 26.70
N TRP A 85 7.22 -6.02 27.83
CA TRP A 85 6.50 -4.90 28.41
C TRP A 85 7.50 -3.98 29.11
N VAL A 86 7.36 -2.68 28.89
CA VAL A 86 8.18 -1.66 29.53
C VAL A 86 7.38 -1.05 30.68
N ALA A 87 7.93 -1.13 31.90
CA ALA A 87 7.30 -0.46 33.04
C ALA A 87 7.33 1.08 32.83
N PRO A 88 6.23 1.78 33.10
CA PRO A 88 6.26 3.23 33.06
C PRO A 88 7.24 3.77 34.10
N ASP A 89 8.02 4.78 33.73
CA ASP A 89 8.84 5.51 34.70
C ASP A 89 7.95 6.09 35.81
N ALA A 90 8.50 6.19 37.04
CA ALA A 90 7.80 6.77 38.16
C ALA A 90 7.34 8.23 37.88
N SER A 91 8.10 8.95 37.07
CA SER A 91 7.75 10.29 36.59
C SER A 91 6.60 10.30 35.56
N GLU A 92 6.32 9.16 34.94
CA GLU A 92 5.24 8.99 33.96
C GLU A 92 3.98 8.39 34.56
N ARG A 93 3.98 8.05 35.85
CA ARG A 93 2.77 7.57 36.53
C ARG A 93 1.73 8.69 36.57
N PRO A 94 0.47 8.38 36.23
CA PRO A 94 -0.57 9.36 36.43
C PRO A 94 -0.61 9.68 37.92
N ASP A 95 -0.34 10.95 38.27
CA ASP A 95 -0.67 11.46 39.56
C ASP A 95 -2.19 11.29 39.72
N ASN A 96 -2.62 10.66 40.81
CA ASN A 96 -4.03 10.51 41.16
C ASN A 96 -4.67 11.85 41.59
N SER A 97 -3.97 12.96 41.40
CA SER A 97 -4.54 14.28 41.59
C SER A 97 -5.53 14.59 40.46
N ASP A 98 -6.77 14.90 40.80
CA ASP A 98 -7.86 15.34 39.90
C ASP A 98 -7.55 16.62 39.10
N ALA A 99 -6.40 17.17 39.27
CA ALA A 99 -5.93 18.32 38.54
C ALA A 99 -5.39 17.91 37.20
N GLY A 100 -6.25 17.73 36.22
CA GLY A 100 -6.00 17.81 34.78
C GLY A 100 -4.60 17.57 34.23
N SER A 101 -3.77 16.75 34.90
CA SER A 101 -2.41 16.50 34.50
C SER A 101 -2.42 15.64 33.23
N ASN A 102 -2.05 16.26 32.13
CA ASN A 102 -1.85 15.65 30.82
C ASN A 102 -0.65 14.66 30.77
N VAL A 103 -0.13 14.24 31.90
CA VAL A 103 0.94 13.24 31.99
C VAL A 103 0.32 11.85 32.06
N ARG A 104 -0.37 11.49 31.00
CA ARG A 104 -0.55 10.06 30.72
C ARG A 104 0.80 9.53 30.30
N SER A 105 1.26 8.43 30.94
CA SER A 105 2.41 7.69 30.46
C SER A 105 2.36 7.60 28.94
N ARG A 106 3.41 8.01 28.26
CA ARG A 106 3.52 7.90 26.79
C ARG A 106 3.33 6.48 26.30
N LEU A 107 3.56 5.51 27.15
CA LEU A 107 3.49 4.09 26.86
C LEU A 107 2.07 3.52 27.02
N SER A 108 1.25 4.12 27.88
CA SER A 108 -0.09 3.61 28.22
C SER A 108 -1.00 3.43 26.97
N PRO A 109 -1.15 4.43 26.08
CA PRO A 109 -1.97 4.27 24.88
C PRO A 109 -1.40 3.21 23.90
N ARG A 110 -0.18 2.79 24.09
CA ARG A 110 0.56 1.88 23.22
C ARG A 110 0.81 0.52 23.88
N GLY A 111 0.04 0.22 24.94
CA GLY A 111 0.12 -1.06 25.65
C GLY A 111 1.44 -1.29 26.35
N PHE A 112 2.12 -0.22 26.82
CA PHE A 112 3.42 -0.29 27.48
C PHE A 112 4.52 -0.98 26.65
N LYS A 113 4.47 -0.84 25.33
CA LYS A 113 5.52 -1.28 24.41
C LYS A 113 6.43 -0.13 24.04
N GLU A 114 7.72 -0.39 23.93
CA GLU A 114 8.69 0.62 23.55
C GLU A 114 8.57 0.94 22.05
N MET A 115 8.23 2.20 21.78
CA MET A 115 8.20 2.72 20.42
C MET A 115 9.64 2.88 19.87
N GLY A 116 9.75 3.08 18.57
CA GLY A 116 11.06 3.28 17.98
C GLY A 116 11.03 3.21 16.47
N ILE A 117 12.15 2.81 15.93
CA ILE A 117 12.36 2.70 14.49
C ILE A 117 12.57 1.23 14.15
N GLY A 118 11.94 0.81 13.05
CA GLY A 118 12.23 -0.43 12.37
C GLY A 118 12.58 -0.16 10.92
N TRP A 119 13.58 -0.86 10.44
CA TRP A 119 13.98 -0.85 9.05
C TRP A 119 13.68 -2.19 8.41
N TYR A 120 13.18 -2.14 7.18
CA TYR A 120 12.89 -3.29 6.35
C TYR A 120 13.69 -3.21 5.07
N ARG A 121 14.27 -4.32 4.63
CA ARG A 121 15.02 -4.42 3.39
C ARG A 121 14.52 -5.58 2.55
N TYR A 122 14.33 -5.33 1.26
CA TYR A 122 13.90 -6.33 0.28
C TYR A 122 14.72 -6.21 -0.99
N GLU A 123 15.14 -7.35 -1.55
CA GLU A 123 15.88 -7.40 -2.80
C GLU A 123 14.95 -7.76 -3.95
N LEU A 124 14.85 -6.88 -4.93
CA LEU A 124 14.01 -7.03 -6.11
C LEU A 124 14.85 -7.11 -7.37
N THR A 125 14.73 -8.22 -8.11
CA THR A 125 15.23 -8.34 -9.49
C THR A 125 14.06 -8.17 -10.46
N PRO A 126 13.95 -7.04 -11.18
CA PRO A 126 12.84 -6.81 -12.08
C PRO A 126 12.95 -7.72 -13.30
N LYS A 127 11.82 -8.31 -13.71
CA LYS A 127 11.75 -9.14 -14.90
C LYS A 127 11.97 -8.31 -16.17
N ALA A 128 12.68 -8.85 -17.15
CA ALA A 128 12.99 -8.15 -18.41
C ALA A 128 11.72 -7.66 -19.16
N GLU A 129 10.63 -8.43 -19.08
CA GLU A 129 9.34 -8.13 -19.71
C GLU A 129 8.62 -6.91 -19.13
N TRP A 130 9.06 -6.43 -17.95
CA TRP A 130 8.51 -5.21 -17.34
C TRP A 130 9.15 -3.93 -17.86
N LYS A 131 10.22 -4.05 -18.64
CA LYS A 131 10.90 -2.89 -19.22
C LYS A 131 9.96 -2.10 -20.11
N GLY A 132 9.85 -0.80 -19.85
CA GLY A 132 8.94 0.08 -20.58
C GLY A 132 7.50 0.08 -20.10
N LYS A 133 7.15 -0.73 -19.10
CA LYS A 133 5.86 -0.69 -18.41
C LYS A 133 5.87 0.34 -17.27
N ARG A 134 4.70 0.65 -16.72
CA ARG A 134 4.55 1.39 -15.47
C ARG A 134 4.64 0.41 -14.32
N ILE A 135 5.54 0.70 -13.37
CA ILE A 135 5.82 -0.16 -12.22
C ILE A 135 5.68 0.66 -10.94
N LEU A 136 4.84 0.20 -10.04
CA LEU A 136 4.58 0.85 -8.76
C LEU A 136 4.94 -0.08 -7.61
N LEU A 137 5.52 0.48 -6.56
CA LEU A 137 5.50 -0.10 -5.23
C LEU A 137 4.24 0.42 -4.52
N ASP A 138 3.33 -0.48 -4.17
CA ASP A 138 2.06 -0.19 -3.51
C ASP A 138 2.14 -0.63 -2.05
N PHE A 139 2.23 0.34 -1.16
CA PHE A 139 2.23 0.13 0.29
C PHE A 139 0.81 0.30 0.81
N GLN A 140 0.24 -0.74 1.42
CA GLN A 140 -1.10 -0.67 1.99
C GLN A 140 -1.13 0.04 3.34
N GLY A 141 0.02 0.13 4.03
CA GLY A 141 0.18 0.92 5.25
C GLY A 141 1.52 0.71 5.93
N ILE A 142 2.11 1.80 6.40
CA ILE A 142 3.33 1.82 7.22
C ILE A 142 3.00 2.57 8.50
N MET A 143 3.18 1.96 9.64
CA MET A 143 2.87 2.57 10.92
C MET A 143 4.15 3.01 11.63
N LEU A 144 4.27 4.24 11.97
CA LEU A 144 3.34 5.38 11.88
C LEU A 144 3.74 6.33 10.75
N VAL A 145 5.02 6.74 10.71
CA VAL A 145 5.67 7.53 9.66
C VAL A 145 6.58 6.62 8.88
N GLY A 146 6.48 6.64 7.56
CA GLY A 146 7.26 5.76 6.70
C GLY A 146 8.08 6.51 5.65
N ASP A 147 9.34 6.14 5.50
CA ASP A 147 10.19 6.55 4.39
C ASP A 147 10.57 5.36 3.53
N VAL A 148 10.45 5.51 2.22
CA VAL A 148 10.78 4.47 1.24
C VAL A 148 12.00 4.88 0.44
N TYR A 149 12.93 3.95 0.32
CA TYR A 149 14.18 4.11 -0.41
C TYR A 149 14.32 3.05 -1.49
N LEU A 150 14.92 3.41 -2.59
CA LEU A 150 15.34 2.48 -3.65
C LEU A 150 16.82 2.72 -3.95
N ASN A 151 17.63 1.67 -3.84
CA ASN A 151 19.08 1.72 -4.08
C ASN A 151 19.75 2.85 -3.27
N GLY A 152 19.39 3.02 -2.01
CA GLY A 152 19.93 4.02 -1.09
C GLY A 152 19.35 5.43 -1.24
N LYS A 153 18.49 5.69 -2.24
CA LYS A 153 17.87 7.01 -2.45
C LYS A 153 16.42 7.01 -1.96
N ARG A 154 16.03 8.01 -1.17
CA ARG A 154 14.63 8.23 -0.76
C ARG A 154 13.77 8.54 -1.99
N ILE A 155 12.69 7.79 -2.16
CA ILE A 155 11.79 7.87 -3.33
C ILE A 155 10.33 8.22 -2.95
N GLY A 156 9.97 8.11 -1.68
CA GLY A 156 8.62 8.40 -1.21
C GLY A 156 8.48 8.15 0.27
N GLY A 157 7.23 8.17 0.75
CA GLY A 157 6.90 7.90 2.14
C GLY A 157 5.51 8.39 2.51
N THR A 158 5.17 8.24 3.78
CA THR A 158 3.92 8.70 4.38
C THR A 158 4.17 9.22 5.80
N ASP A 159 3.41 10.22 6.21
CA ASP A 159 3.32 10.73 7.58
C ASP A 159 2.02 10.30 8.28
N TYR A 160 1.23 9.46 7.61
CA TYR A 160 -0.05 8.96 8.12
C TYR A 160 -0.23 7.47 7.87
N GLY A 161 -0.10 6.67 8.94
CA GLY A 161 -0.01 5.21 8.85
C GLY A 161 -1.26 4.48 8.36
N TYR A 162 -2.43 5.09 8.39
CA TYR A 162 -3.69 4.42 8.03
C TYR A 162 -4.03 4.46 6.53
N LEU A 163 -3.36 5.29 5.75
CA LEU A 163 -3.55 5.38 4.31
C LEU A 163 -2.44 4.64 3.56
N GLY A 164 -2.85 3.82 2.61
CA GLY A 164 -1.92 3.26 1.64
C GLY A 164 -1.54 4.28 0.58
N PHE A 165 -0.35 4.11 0.01
CA PHE A 165 0.18 4.94 -1.08
C PHE A 165 0.98 4.10 -2.06
N ASP A 166 1.21 4.65 -3.24
CA ASP A 166 2.05 4.03 -4.27
C ASP A 166 3.19 4.97 -4.68
N VAL A 167 4.32 4.37 -5.01
CA VAL A 167 5.52 5.05 -5.51
C VAL A 167 5.85 4.53 -6.89
N ASP A 168 5.93 5.41 -7.88
CA ASP A 168 6.30 5.03 -9.25
C ASP A 168 7.81 4.83 -9.35
N VAL A 169 8.21 3.57 -9.58
CA VAL A 169 9.61 3.15 -9.69
C VAL A 169 10.01 2.80 -11.13
N SER A 170 9.13 3.03 -12.11
CA SER A 170 9.32 2.65 -13.51
C SER A 170 10.66 3.10 -14.11
N LYS A 171 11.08 4.33 -13.76
CA LYS A 171 12.33 4.93 -14.27
C LYS A 171 13.52 4.78 -13.32
N LEU A 172 13.31 4.21 -12.15
CA LEU A 172 14.31 4.11 -11.09
C LEU A 172 14.93 2.70 -11.00
N LEU A 173 14.18 1.69 -11.45
CA LEU A 173 14.63 0.30 -11.43
C LEU A 173 15.75 0.05 -12.42
N LYS A 174 16.78 -0.64 -11.96
CA LYS A 174 17.88 -1.17 -12.76
C LYS A 174 17.52 -2.57 -13.23
N PHE A 175 17.26 -2.72 -14.53
CA PHE A 175 16.92 -4.01 -15.12
C PHE A 175 18.18 -4.87 -15.32
N GLY A 176 18.07 -6.16 -14.97
CA GLY A 176 19.19 -7.10 -14.99
C GLY A 176 20.09 -7.05 -13.76
N GLU A 177 19.75 -6.20 -12.78
CA GLU A 177 20.47 -6.07 -11.52
C GLU A 177 19.49 -6.27 -10.35
N VAL A 178 20.05 -6.59 -9.19
CA VAL A 178 19.32 -6.56 -7.92
C VAL A 178 19.10 -5.11 -7.51
N ASN A 179 17.85 -4.75 -7.24
CA ASN A 179 17.48 -3.46 -6.65
C ASN A 179 17.13 -3.66 -5.19
N GLU A 180 17.64 -2.80 -4.34
CA GLU A 180 17.35 -2.82 -2.92
C GLU A 180 16.22 -1.83 -2.60
N ILE A 181 15.13 -2.34 -2.05
CA ILE A 181 14.06 -1.55 -1.45
C ILE A 181 14.33 -1.50 0.05
N ALA A 182 14.43 -0.31 0.62
CA ALA A 182 14.50 -0.14 2.07
C ALA A 182 13.33 0.74 2.55
N VAL A 183 12.77 0.38 3.71
CA VAL A 183 11.66 1.09 4.32
C VAL A 183 11.97 1.36 5.78
N LYS A 184 11.91 2.63 6.15
CA LYS A 184 11.95 3.07 7.55
C LYS A 184 10.52 3.21 8.07
N ALA A 185 10.21 2.59 9.18
CA ALA A 185 8.98 2.80 9.93
C ALA A 185 9.32 3.44 11.29
N ASP A 186 8.88 4.68 11.50
CA ASP A 186 9.16 5.45 12.71
C ASP A 186 7.89 5.65 13.53
N THR A 187 7.88 5.13 14.74
CA THR A 187 6.74 5.19 15.65
C THR A 187 6.97 6.08 16.86
N ARG A 188 8.07 6.84 16.89
CA ARG A 188 8.46 7.66 18.04
C ARG A 188 7.60 8.89 18.28
N ASN A 189 6.74 9.27 17.32
CA ASN A 189 5.88 10.45 17.47
C ASN A 189 4.98 10.32 18.70
N PRO A 190 5.08 11.22 19.70
CA PRO A 190 4.33 11.15 20.94
C PRO A 190 2.83 11.47 20.79
N ASN A 191 2.45 12.18 19.74
CA ASN A 191 1.06 12.62 19.52
C ASN A 191 0.18 11.54 18.88
N ASN A 192 0.47 10.29 19.16
CA ASN A 192 -0.29 9.18 18.64
C ASN A 192 -1.61 8.98 19.41
N SER A 193 -2.50 8.18 18.80
CA SER A 193 -3.84 7.90 19.28
C SER A 193 -3.92 7.29 20.68
N ARG A 194 -5.13 7.22 21.20
CA ARG A 194 -5.46 6.64 22.52
C ARG A 194 -5.52 5.11 22.53
N TRP A 195 -5.21 4.45 21.42
CA TRP A 195 -5.23 3.00 21.27
C TRP A 195 -3.90 2.49 20.72
N PHE A 196 -3.71 1.18 20.84
CA PHE A 196 -2.56 0.50 20.25
C PHE A 196 -2.63 0.57 18.73
N THR A 197 -1.63 1.18 18.12
CA THR A 197 -1.58 1.38 16.66
C THR A 197 -0.78 0.33 15.93
N GLY A 198 0.05 -0.45 16.65
CA GLY A 198 1.08 -1.28 16.04
C GLY A 198 2.27 -0.46 15.52
N ALA A 199 3.17 -1.13 14.83
CA ALA A 199 4.38 -0.52 14.26
C ALA A 199 4.92 -1.35 13.09
N GLY A 200 5.48 -0.68 12.10
CA GLY A 200 6.14 -1.34 10.98
C GLY A 200 5.29 -1.46 9.71
N LEU A 201 5.63 -2.41 8.86
CA LEU A 201 4.87 -2.77 7.66
C LEU A 201 3.69 -3.68 8.07
N TYR A 202 2.67 -3.07 8.65
CA TYR A 202 1.54 -3.79 9.24
C TYR A 202 0.45 -4.20 8.24
N ARG A 203 0.67 -3.93 6.96
CA ARG A 203 -0.15 -4.34 5.82
C ARG A 203 0.72 -4.78 4.66
N ASP A 204 0.08 -5.30 3.62
CA ASP A 204 0.72 -5.85 2.45
C ASP A 204 1.52 -4.80 1.66
N VAL A 205 2.57 -5.27 1.00
CA VAL A 205 3.33 -4.52 0.00
C VAL A 205 3.25 -5.26 -1.33
N ASN A 206 2.83 -4.56 -2.37
CA ASN A 206 2.69 -5.12 -3.70
C ASN A 206 3.55 -4.39 -4.73
N LEU A 207 4.00 -5.13 -5.72
CA LEU A 207 4.51 -4.58 -6.96
C LEU A 207 3.39 -4.64 -8.01
N ILE A 208 3.04 -3.48 -8.55
CA ILE A 208 2.00 -3.36 -9.57
C ILE A 208 2.65 -3.03 -10.90
N VAL A 209 2.40 -3.88 -11.91
CA VAL A 209 2.91 -3.68 -13.27
C VAL A 209 1.73 -3.47 -14.21
N THR A 210 1.73 -2.33 -14.93
CA THR A 210 0.64 -1.97 -15.86
C THR A 210 1.20 -1.43 -17.16
N ASP A 211 0.33 -1.26 -18.16
CA ASP A 211 0.66 -0.44 -19.32
C ASP A 211 0.98 1.02 -18.87
N LYS A 212 1.96 1.65 -19.52
CA LYS A 212 2.39 3.01 -19.16
C LYS A 212 1.44 4.09 -19.65
N ASP A 213 0.74 3.85 -20.76
CA ASP A 213 -0.07 4.83 -21.47
C ASP A 213 -1.57 4.64 -21.22
N LEU A 214 -1.98 3.44 -20.76
CA LEU A 214 -3.38 3.11 -20.48
C LEU A 214 -3.48 2.27 -19.20
N TYR A 215 -3.95 2.86 -18.11
CA TYR A 215 -4.09 2.17 -16.84
C TYR A 215 -5.17 2.75 -15.94
N PHE A 216 -5.60 1.96 -14.97
CA PHE A 216 -6.40 2.42 -13.85
C PHE A 216 -5.48 2.96 -12.74
N PRO A 217 -5.66 4.21 -12.30
CA PRO A 217 -4.94 4.74 -11.13
C PRO A 217 -5.38 4.03 -9.84
N ARG A 218 -4.74 4.37 -8.72
CA ARG A 218 -5.20 3.91 -7.39
C ARG A 218 -6.63 4.39 -7.15
N HIS A 219 -7.48 3.50 -6.60
CA HIS A 219 -8.91 3.79 -6.33
C HIS A 219 -9.67 4.36 -7.53
N PRO A 220 -9.71 3.65 -8.67
CA PRO A 220 -10.25 4.18 -9.90
C PRO A 220 -11.77 4.23 -9.93
N LEU A 221 -12.43 3.46 -9.06
CA LEU A 221 -13.87 3.27 -9.08
C LEU A 221 -14.56 4.12 -8.01
N PHE A 222 -15.64 4.78 -8.43
CA PHE A 222 -16.60 5.40 -7.56
C PHE A 222 -17.97 4.75 -7.79
N ILE A 223 -18.48 4.10 -6.77
CA ILE A 223 -19.76 3.36 -6.83
C ILE A 223 -20.75 4.04 -5.88
N ARG A 224 -21.93 4.37 -6.39
CA ARG A 224 -23.02 4.98 -5.62
C ARG A 224 -24.34 4.29 -5.92
N THR A 225 -24.99 3.79 -4.89
CA THR A 225 -26.39 3.35 -4.95
C THR A 225 -27.29 4.57 -5.01
N VAL A 226 -28.17 4.63 -5.99
CA VAL A 226 -29.12 5.72 -6.18
C VAL A 226 -30.46 5.37 -5.51
N ASN A 227 -30.90 4.11 -5.71
CA ASN A 227 -32.09 3.52 -5.09
C ASN A 227 -31.92 1.99 -5.09
N ASN A 228 -32.94 1.25 -4.68
CA ASN A 228 -32.92 -0.21 -4.60
C ASN A 228 -32.70 -0.94 -5.95
N GLN A 229 -32.74 -0.22 -7.06
CA GLN A 229 -32.72 -0.78 -8.42
C GLN A 229 -31.59 -0.19 -9.28
N GLU A 230 -30.95 0.92 -8.85
CA GLU A 230 -29.97 1.64 -9.65
C GLU A 230 -28.65 1.84 -8.88
N VAL A 231 -27.55 1.41 -9.50
CA VAL A 231 -26.19 1.68 -9.04
C VAL A 231 -25.46 2.47 -10.12
N LYS A 232 -24.86 3.60 -9.76
CA LYS A 232 -24.00 4.39 -10.64
C LYS A 232 -22.54 4.06 -10.37
N ILE A 233 -21.81 3.66 -11.43
CA ILE A 233 -20.38 3.38 -11.37
C ILE A 233 -19.67 4.38 -12.26
N ARG A 234 -18.67 5.04 -11.70
CA ARG A 234 -17.73 5.89 -12.43
C ARG A 234 -16.31 5.33 -12.29
N ALA A 235 -15.66 5.06 -13.42
CA ALA A 235 -14.28 4.65 -13.47
C ALA A 235 -13.38 5.78 -13.98
N ASN A 236 -12.25 6.01 -13.32
CA ASN A 236 -11.21 6.90 -13.80
C ASN A 236 -10.16 6.07 -14.52
N ILE A 237 -9.82 6.45 -15.75
CA ILE A 237 -8.80 5.78 -16.57
C ILE A 237 -7.78 6.83 -16.99
N PHE A 238 -6.51 6.53 -16.77
CA PHE A 238 -5.43 7.28 -17.39
C PHE A 238 -5.20 6.76 -18.81
N ASN A 239 -5.18 7.66 -19.79
CA ASN A 239 -5.03 7.30 -21.18
C ASN A 239 -4.26 8.40 -21.94
N GLN A 240 -3.07 8.05 -22.39
CA GLN A 240 -2.26 8.88 -23.31
C GLN A 240 -2.28 8.38 -24.76
N GLN A 241 -2.94 7.26 -25.04
CA GLN A 241 -3.07 6.75 -26.39
C GLN A 241 -3.98 7.65 -27.22
N LYS A 242 -3.62 7.89 -28.48
CA LYS A 242 -4.35 8.79 -29.39
C LYS A 242 -5.76 8.28 -29.74
N LYS A 243 -6.00 6.95 -29.68
CA LYS A 243 -7.30 6.32 -29.91
C LYS A 243 -7.48 5.12 -28.98
N VAL A 244 -8.57 5.08 -28.23
CA VAL A 244 -9.06 3.90 -27.53
C VAL A 244 -10.36 3.51 -28.17
N LYS A 245 -10.47 2.29 -28.70
CA LYS A 245 -11.75 1.67 -28.99
C LYS A 245 -12.29 1.13 -27.66
N ALA A 246 -13.42 1.66 -27.20
CA ALA A 246 -14.20 0.97 -26.17
C ALA A 246 -14.77 -0.30 -26.82
N ALA A 247 -14.48 -1.45 -26.23
CA ALA A 247 -15.11 -2.70 -26.59
C ALA A 247 -16.45 -2.82 -25.87
#